data_4fccf522a614defb7685c828bde10e52
#
_entry.id   4fccf522a614defb7685c828bde10e52
#
_cell.length_a   1.000
_cell.length_b   1.000
_cell.length_c   1.000
_cell.angle_alpha   90.00
_cell.angle_beta   90.00
_cell.angle_gamma   90.00
#
_symmetry.space_group_name_H-M   'P 1'
#
loop_
_entity.id
_entity.type
_entity.pdbx_description
1 polymer ?
#
loop_
_entity_poly.entity_id
_entity_poly.type
_entity_poly.pdbx_seq_one_letter_code
_entity_poly.pdbx_strand_id
1 'polypeptide(L)'
;MISLFKKKEAPVYPADTVTSRDGRPIVFTFFKHASLAVDFDGRRIYVDPVGEYADYAHLPKADAVLVTHSHYDHLDRAAVEQLMTPATAVVCDKTSAEAFDFDCYTMVPGAVAEPLDGIRVEAVAAYNTTEGHLQFHPREREDCGYVLTLGGTRVYIAGDSEPTPEMRSLEWIDIAFLPVNQPYTMTVDQAAEAVRALRPAIFYPYHYGEVEQITDLDRLAREVAG
;
A
#
# COMPACT_ATOMS: atom_id res chain seq x y z
N MET A 1 -42.57 -21.90 -9.29
CA MET A 1 -41.14 -22.28 -9.30
C MET A 1 -40.38 -21.12 -8.69
N ILE A 2 -40.09 -21.18 -7.37
CA ILE A 2 -39.42 -20.10 -6.63
C ILE A 2 -37.90 -20.35 -6.81
N SER A 3 -37.25 -19.52 -7.64
CA SER A 3 -35.80 -19.54 -7.79
C SER A 3 -35.18 -19.00 -6.51
N LEU A 4 -34.62 -19.89 -5.70
CA LEU A 4 -33.77 -19.54 -4.56
C LEU A 4 -32.41 -19.07 -5.12
N PHE A 5 -32.27 -17.78 -5.42
CA PHE A 5 -30.96 -17.17 -5.55
C PHE A 5 -30.31 -17.22 -4.14
N LYS A 6 -29.44 -18.20 -3.91
CA LYS A 6 -28.51 -18.11 -2.78
C LYS A 6 -27.72 -16.80 -2.95
N LYS A 7 -27.90 -15.84 -2.05
CA LYS A 7 -26.98 -14.71 -1.93
C LYS A 7 -25.59 -15.33 -1.78
N LYS A 8 -24.70 -15.03 -2.73
CA LYS A 8 -23.30 -15.38 -2.59
C LYS A 8 -22.80 -14.64 -1.34
N GLU A 9 -22.33 -15.36 -0.34
CA GLU A 9 -21.73 -14.71 0.82
C GLU A 9 -20.57 -13.87 0.34
N ALA A 10 -20.46 -12.65 0.87
CA ALA A 10 -19.33 -11.78 0.54
C ALA A 10 -18.02 -12.48 0.93
N PRO A 11 -16.98 -12.42 0.10
CA PRO A 11 -15.70 -13.01 0.45
C PRO A 11 -15.16 -12.39 1.75
N VAL A 12 -14.67 -13.24 2.65
CA VAL A 12 -14.03 -12.81 3.89
C VAL A 12 -12.53 -12.73 3.63
N TYR A 13 -11.97 -11.55 3.78
CA TYR A 13 -10.53 -11.31 3.64
C TYR A 13 -9.85 -11.32 5.01
N PRO A 14 -8.58 -11.78 5.11
CA PRO A 14 -7.79 -11.65 6.33
C PRO A 14 -7.72 -10.18 6.77
N ALA A 15 -7.79 -9.95 8.07
CA ALA A 15 -7.67 -8.61 8.63
C ALA A 15 -6.90 -8.65 9.95
N ASP A 16 -6.23 -7.55 10.26
CA ASP A 16 -5.56 -7.32 11.54
C ASP A 16 -5.98 -5.96 12.11
N THR A 17 -6.02 -5.85 13.44
CA THR A 17 -6.43 -4.63 14.14
C THR A 17 -5.34 -4.17 15.08
N VAL A 18 -4.89 -2.93 14.88
CA VAL A 18 -3.89 -2.28 15.70
C VAL A 18 -4.51 -1.06 16.39
N THR A 19 -4.09 -0.77 17.61
CA THR A 19 -4.51 0.44 18.31
C THR A 19 -3.60 1.60 17.95
N SER A 20 -4.18 2.70 17.46
CA SER A 20 -3.45 3.93 17.16
C SER A 20 -2.93 4.61 18.45
N ARG A 21 -2.03 5.59 18.30
CA ARG A 21 -1.46 6.32 19.45
C ARG A 21 -2.51 7.09 20.25
N ASP A 22 -3.62 7.49 19.64
CA ASP A 22 -4.74 8.14 20.32
C ASP A 22 -5.82 7.16 20.84
N GLY A 23 -5.57 5.84 20.73
CA GLY A 23 -6.42 4.80 21.29
C GLY A 23 -7.53 4.28 20.36
N ARG A 24 -7.65 4.81 19.12
CA ARG A 24 -8.65 4.34 18.15
C ARG A 24 -8.15 3.10 17.39
N PRO A 25 -9.04 2.19 16.97
CA PRO A 25 -8.63 1.04 16.16
C PRO A 25 -8.27 1.46 14.72
N ILE A 26 -7.19 0.88 14.19
CA ILE A 26 -6.83 0.86 12.78
C ILE A 26 -7.01 -0.58 12.33
N VAL A 27 -7.86 -0.84 11.32
CA VAL A 27 -8.07 -2.19 10.79
C VAL A 27 -7.45 -2.27 9.39
N PHE A 28 -6.51 -3.18 9.22
CA PHE A 28 -5.94 -3.53 7.92
C PHE A 28 -6.64 -4.76 7.36
N THR A 29 -7.20 -4.66 6.16
CA THR A 29 -7.76 -5.80 5.43
C THR A 29 -6.84 -6.12 4.26
N PHE A 30 -6.37 -7.36 4.18
CA PHE A 30 -5.42 -7.80 3.16
C PHE A 30 -6.16 -8.52 2.04
N PHE A 31 -6.04 -8.05 0.80
CA PHE A 31 -6.66 -8.72 -0.33
C PHE A 31 -5.69 -9.73 -0.95
N LYS A 32 -4.65 -9.25 -1.57
CA LYS A 32 -3.56 -10.03 -2.16
C LYS A 32 -2.47 -9.07 -2.63
N HIS A 33 -1.23 -9.57 -2.80
CA HIS A 33 -0.11 -8.82 -3.37
C HIS A 33 0.15 -7.53 -2.59
N ALA A 34 -0.06 -6.35 -3.21
CA ALA A 34 0.06 -5.04 -2.55
C ALA A 34 -1.30 -4.41 -2.20
N SER A 35 -2.40 -5.05 -2.60
CA SER A 35 -3.75 -4.51 -2.39
C SER A 35 -4.21 -4.70 -0.95
N LEU A 36 -4.57 -3.60 -0.29
CA LEU A 36 -5.11 -3.62 1.07
C LEU A 36 -6.15 -2.51 1.28
N ALA A 37 -6.93 -2.63 2.36
CA ALA A 37 -7.75 -1.53 2.86
C ALA A 37 -7.38 -1.19 4.29
N VAL A 38 -7.53 0.08 4.64
CA VAL A 38 -7.31 0.62 5.98
C VAL A 38 -8.59 1.29 6.44
N ASP A 39 -9.17 0.78 7.53
CA ASP A 39 -10.31 1.42 8.19
C ASP A 39 -9.81 2.17 9.42
N PHE A 40 -10.14 3.44 9.50
CA PHE A 40 -9.82 4.29 10.65
C PHE A 40 -10.87 5.39 10.82
N ASP A 41 -11.39 5.52 12.03
CA ASP A 41 -12.33 6.58 12.41
C ASP A 41 -13.56 6.71 11.48
N GLY A 42 -14.12 5.57 11.08
CA GLY A 42 -15.26 5.50 10.15
C GLY A 42 -14.93 5.82 8.70
N ARG A 43 -13.65 6.01 8.35
CA ARG A 43 -13.14 6.20 6.99
C ARG A 43 -12.54 4.91 6.47
N ARG A 44 -12.73 4.64 5.19
CA ARG A 44 -12.13 3.50 4.48
C ARG A 44 -11.22 3.99 3.36
N ILE A 45 -9.96 3.58 3.42
CA ILE A 45 -8.91 3.89 2.47
C ILE A 45 -8.48 2.61 1.78
N TYR A 46 -8.50 2.55 0.46
CA TYR A 46 -7.93 1.43 -0.29
C TYR A 46 -6.56 1.83 -0.84
N VAL A 47 -5.65 0.87 -0.88
CA VAL A 47 -4.32 1.03 -1.45
C VAL A 47 -4.15 0.00 -2.57
N ASP A 48 -3.70 0.47 -3.73
CA ASP A 48 -3.41 -0.31 -4.92
C ASP A 48 -4.52 -1.34 -5.26
N PRO A 49 -5.80 -0.92 -5.42
CA PRO A 49 -6.87 -1.86 -5.69
C PRO A 49 -6.77 -2.41 -7.11
N VAL A 50 -6.67 -3.75 -7.23
CA VAL A 50 -6.60 -4.49 -8.50
C VAL A 50 -7.67 -5.57 -8.52
N GLY A 51 -8.52 -5.58 -9.57
CA GLY A 51 -9.70 -6.43 -9.68
C GLY A 51 -9.41 -7.93 -9.73
N GLU A 52 -8.17 -8.32 -10.05
CA GLU A 52 -7.72 -9.71 -9.94
C GLU A 52 -7.67 -10.20 -8.47
N TYR A 53 -7.46 -9.29 -7.52
CA TYR A 53 -7.22 -9.62 -6.12
C TYR A 53 -8.47 -9.58 -5.26
N ALA A 54 -9.48 -8.77 -5.65
CA ALA A 54 -10.75 -8.69 -4.93
C ALA A 54 -11.90 -8.26 -5.84
N ASP A 55 -13.12 -8.64 -5.46
CA ASP A 55 -14.35 -8.17 -6.11
C ASP A 55 -14.79 -6.83 -5.48
N TYR A 56 -14.17 -5.75 -5.93
CA TYR A 56 -14.40 -4.40 -5.40
C TYR A 56 -15.82 -3.88 -5.62
N ALA A 57 -16.55 -4.42 -6.58
CA ALA A 57 -17.96 -4.04 -6.80
C ALA A 57 -18.86 -4.41 -5.60
N HIS A 58 -18.46 -5.40 -4.81
CA HIS A 58 -19.19 -5.89 -3.64
C HIS A 58 -18.59 -5.47 -2.30
N LEU A 59 -17.51 -4.67 -2.32
CA LEU A 59 -16.90 -4.10 -1.13
C LEU A 59 -17.50 -2.71 -0.79
N PRO A 60 -17.34 -2.23 0.45
CA PRO A 60 -17.71 -0.87 0.82
C PRO A 60 -17.01 0.16 -0.05
N LYS A 61 -17.69 1.28 -0.31
CA LYS A 61 -17.11 2.39 -1.07
C LYS A 61 -15.95 3.02 -0.29
N ALA A 62 -15.03 3.63 -1.04
CA ALA A 62 -13.86 4.30 -0.50
C ALA A 62 -14.18 5.74 -0.10
N ASP A 63 -13.63 6.19 1.04
CA ASP A 63 -13.43 7.61 1.32
C ASP A 63 -12.18 8.13 0.59
N ALA A 64 -11.12 7.30 0.51
CA ALA A 64 -9.96 7.58 -0.33
C ALA A 64 -9.42 6.30 -1.00
N VAL A 65 -8.77 6.49 -2.15
CA VAL A 65 -7.96 5.46 -2.82
C VAL A 65 -6.56 6.02 -3.01
N LEU A 66 -5.55 5.25 -2.58
CA LEU A 66 -4.14 5.54 -2.81
C LEU A 66 -3.61 4.59 -3.88
N VAL A 67 -2.92 5.12 -4.88
CA VAL A 67 -2.21 4.34 -5.90
C VAL A 67 -0.73 4.72 -5.81
N THR A 68 0.13 3.73 -5.58
CA THR A 68 1.56 3.95 -5.38
C THR A 68 2.27 4.24 -6.70
N HIS A 69 1.92 3.50 -7.76
CA HIS A 69 2.49 3.67 -9.09
C HIS A 69 1.66 2.98 -10.18
N SER A 70 1.99 3.22 -11.45
CA SER A 70 1.17 2.86 -12.61
C SER A 70 1.42 1.45 -13.17
N HIS A 71 2.09 0.53 -12.45
CA HIS A 71 2.17 -0.85 -12.90
C HIS A 71 0.82 -1.57 -12.77
N TYR A 72 0.58 -2.56 -13.63
CA TYR A 72 -0.72 -3.24 -13.78
C TYR A 72 -1.18 -3.99 -12.52
N ASP A 73 -0.25 -4.37 -11.66
CA ASP A 73 -0.47 -5.06 -10.38
C ASP A 73 -0.70 -4.10 -9.18
N HIS A 74 -0.67 -2.78 -9.44
CA HIS A 74 -0.96 -1.71 -8.48
C HIS A 74 -2.07 -0.77 -8.95
N LEU A 75 -2.18 -0.53 -10.27
CA LEU A 75 -3.18 0.35 -10.87
C LEU A 75 -4.14 -0.42 -11.77
N ASP A 76 -5.36 -0.61 -11.27
CA ASP A 76 -6.52 -1.03 -12.05
C ASP A 76 -7.59 0.06 -11.99
N ARG A 77 -7.71 0.85 -13.07
CA ARG A 77 -8.69 1.92 -13.18
C ARG A 77 -10.11 1.44 -12.90
N ALA A 78 -10.50 0.26 -13.40
CA ALA A 78 -11.85 -0.27 -13.21
C ALA A 78 -12.11 -0.61 -11.73
N ALA A 79 -11.13 -1.13 -11.01
CA ALA A 79 -11.22 -1.39 -9.58
C ALA A 79 -11.36 -0.07 -8.78
N VAL A 80 -10.56 0.95 -9.13
CA VAL A 80 -10.68 2.30 -8.54
C VAL A 80 -12.09 2.85 -8.75
N GLU A 81 -12.59 2.87 -10.00
CA GLU A 81 -13.94 3.39 -10.32
C GLU A 81 -15.05 2.63 -9.60
N GLN A 82 -14.91 1.31 -9.41
CA GLN A 82 -15.86 0.51 -8.63
C GLN A 82 -15.93 0.91 -7.16
N LEU A 83 -14.84 1.45 -6.60
CA LEU A 83 -14.79 1.90 -5.20
C LEU A 83 -15.30 3.34 -5.01
N MET A 84 -15.28 4.15 -6.06
CA MET A 84 -15.54 5.58 -5.98
C MET A 84 -17.00 5.92 -5.71
N THR A 85 -17.18 7.06 -5.07
CA THR A 85 -18.35 7.91 -5.00
C THR A 85 -17.93 9.31 -5.44
N PRO A 86 -18.86 10.26 -5.66
CA PRO A 86 -18.48 11.65 -5.94
C PRO A 86 -17.66 12.35 -4.85
N ALA A 87 -17.60 11.78 -3.64
CA ALA A 87 -16.85 12.32 -2.50
C ALA A 87 -15.50 11.60 -2.26
N THR A 88 -15.20 10.56 -3.02
CA THR A 88 -13.96 9.79 -2.85
C THR A 88 -12.76 10.59 -3.33
N ALA A 89 -11.73 10.73 -2.48
CA ALA A 89 -10.46 11.31 -2.85
C ALA A 89 -9.56 10.24 -3.49
N VAL A 90 -8.93 10.54 -4.63
CA VAL A 90 -7.90 9.68 -5.22
C VAL A 90 -6.54 10.35 -5.08
N VAL A 91 -5.58 9.64 -4.48
CA VAL A 91 -4.20 10.08 -4.29
C VAL A 91 -3.31 9.14 -5.10
N CYS A 92 -2.49 9.67 -5.98
CA CYS A 92 -1.63 8.85 -6.83
C CYS A 92 -0.35 9.57 -7.23
N ASP A 93 0.64 8.82 -7.69
CA ASP A 93 1.81 9.38 -8.34
C ASP A 93 1.45 10.05 -9.68
N LYS A 94 2.41 10.76 -10.26
CA LYS A 94 2.21 11.52 -11.49
C LYS A 94 1.84 10.64 -12.68
N THR A 95 2.48 9.48 -12.84
CA THR A 95 2.22 8.57 -13.96
C THR A 95 0.88 7.88 -13.85
N SER A 96 0.46 7.52 -12.65
CA SER A 96 -0.89 6.98 -12.38
C SER A 96 -2.00 7.98 -12.64
N ALA A 97 -1.76 9.28 -12.37
CA ALA A 97 -2.75 10.33 -12.63
C ALA A 97 -3.15 10.41 -14.11
N GLU A 98 -2.25 10.05 -15.04
CA GLU A 98 -2.52 10.04 -16.47
C GLU A 98 -3.56 8.96 -16.89
N ALA A 99 -3.79 7.95 -16.04
CA ALA A 99 -4.78 6.92 -16.29
C ALA A 99 -6.22 7.37 -15.98
N PHE A 100 -6.39 8.50 -15.29
CA PHE A 100 -7.68 9.00 -14.85
C PHE A 100 -8.11 10.23 -15.64
N ASP A 101 -9.41 10.39 -15.85
CA ASP A 101 -10.05 11.55 -16.49
C ASP A 101 -10.79 12.43 -15.48
N PHE A 102 -10.46 12.29 -14.19
CA PHE A 102 -10.99 13.07 -13.07
C PHE A 102 -9.85 13.59 -12.20
N ASP A 103 -10.16 14.58 -11.36
CA ASP A 103 -9.16 15.22 -10.50
C ASP A 103 -8.63 14.28 -9.43
N CYS A 104 -7.29 14.22 -9.31
CA CYS A 104 -6.57 13.45 -8.30
C CYS A 104 -5.66 14.37 -7.48
N TYR A 105 -5.36 13.97 -6.24
CA TYR A 105 -4.21 14.47 -5.50
C TYR A 105 -2.95 13.88 -6.12
N THR A 106 -2.41 14.53 -7.15
CA THR A 106 -1.19 14.07 -7.82
C THR A 106 0.02 14.37 -6.94
N MET A 107 0.69 13.32 -6.51
CA MET A 107 1.82 13.38 -5.58
C MET A 107 3.15 13.21 -6.33
N VAL A 108 4.16 13.86 -5.80
CA VAL A 108 5.58 13.59 -6.12
C VAL A 108 6.34 13.36 -4.82
N PRO A 109 7.48 12.67 -4.82
CA PRO A 109 8.28 12.46 -3.62
C PRO A 109 8.51 13.75 -2.82
N GLY A 110 8.21 13.71 -1.51
CA GLY A 110 8.26 14.85 -0.60
C GLY A 110 6.97 15.68 -0.52
N ALA A 111 6.00 15.45 -1.39
CA ALA A 111 4.70 16.13 -1.31
C ALA A 111 3.88 15.63 -0.09
N VAL A 112 3.01 16.50 0.38
CA VAL A 112 2.10 16.23 1.50
C VAL A 112 0.70 16.68 1.12
N ALA A 113 -0.30 15.83 1.40
CA ALA A 113 -1.71 16.14 1.22
C ALA A 113 -2.52 15.73 2.45
N GLU A 114 -3.71 16.29 2.59
CA GLU A 114 -4.72 15.88 3.56
C GLU A 114 -6.02 15.60 2.80
N PRO A 115 -6.12 14.43 2.12
CA PRO A 115 -7.27 14.10 1.27
C PRO A 115 -8.55 13.87 2.06
N LEU A 116 -8.45 13.55 3.34
CA LEU A 116 -9.53 13.38 4.29
C LEU A 116 -9.19 14.15 5.57
N ASP A 117 -10.20 14.78 6.17
CA ASP A 117 -10.04 15.53 7.42
C ASP A 117 -9.34 14.70 8.50
N GLY A 118 -8.22 15.21 9.01
CA GLY A 118 -7.40 14.57 10.03
C GLY A 118 -6.55 13.39 9.53
N ILE A 119 -6.51 13.10 8.23
CA ILE A 119 -5.68 12.04 7.64
C ILE A 119 -4.64 12.66 6.70
N ARG A 120 -3.42 12.80 7.18
CA ARG A 120 -2.28 13.30 6.43
C ARG A 120 -1.61 12.15 5.65
N VAL A 121 -1.28 12.42 4.40
CA VAL A 121 -0.55 11.52 3.49
C VAL A 121 0.72 12.21 3.02
N GLU A 122 1.87 11.58 3.24
CA GLU A 122 3.18 12.05 2.82
C GLU A 122 3.73 11.11 1.74
N ALA A 123 4.13 11.63 0.60
CA ALA A 123 4.73 10.85 -0.48
C ALA A 123 6.23 10.64 -0.24
N VAL A 124 6.68 9.41 -0.37
CA VAL A 124 8.07 8.97 -0.21
C VAL A 124 8.55 8.38 -1.53
N ALA A 125 9.76 8.71 -1.97
CA ALA A 125 10.30 8.16 -3.21
C ALA A 125 10.42 6.63 -3.14
N ALA A 126 9.85 5.96 -4.15
CA ALA A 126 9.88 4.52 -4.31
C ALA A 126 10.60 4.17 -5.61
N TYR A 127 11.76 3.49 -5.51
CA TYR A 127 12.56 3.11 -6.69
C TYR A 127 13.59 2.03 -6.34
N ASN A 128 14.15 1.40 -7.38
CA ASN A 128 15.23 0.42 -7.22
C ASN A 128 16.60 1.09 -7.21
N THR A 129 17.51 0.55 -6.39
CA THR A 129 18.86 1.06 -6.18
C THR A 129 19.95 0.07 -6.61
N THR A 130 19.60 -1.20 -6.82
CA THR A 130 20.54 -2.27 -7.18
C THR A 130 20.82 -2.23 -8.69
N GLU A 131 22.13 -2.26 -9.05
CA GLU A 131 22.55 -2.38 -10.44
C GLU A 131 21.97 -3.64 -11.09
N GLY A 132 21.40 -3.50 -12.30
CA GLY A 132 20.67 -4.56 -12.99
C GLY A 132 19.18 -4.67 -12.62
N HIS A 133 18.70 -3.92 -11.63
CA HIS A 133 17.28 -3.87 -11.24
C HIS A 133 16.65 -2.49 -11.43
N LEU A 134 17.43 -1.47 -11.76
CA LEU A 134 17.00 -0.07 -11.88
C LEU A 134 15.86 0.12 -12.91
N GLN A 135 15.78 -0.75 -13.91
CA GLN A 135 14.76 -0.68 -14.97
C GLN A 135 13.36 -1.07 -14.48
N PHE A 136 13.23 -1.79 -13.37
CA PHE A 136 11.92 -2.18 -12.84
C PHE A 136 11.17 -0.97 -12.27
N HIS A 137 11.85 -0.19 -11.42
CA HIS A 137 11.32 1.04 -10.83
C HIS A 137 12.39 2.14 -10.91
N PRO A 138 12.53 2.80 -12.08
CA PRO A 138 13.50 3.87 -12.24
C PRO A 138 13.15 5.10 -11.40
N ARG A 139 14.15 5.73 -10.78
CA ARG A 139 13.94 6.91 -9.92
C ARG A 139 13.25 8.08 -10.65
N GLU A 140 13.49 8.18 -11.95
CA GLU A 140 12.96 9.25 -12.81
C GLU A 140 11.45 9.17 -13.03
N ARG A 141 10.82 8.03 -12.72
CA ARG A 141 9.36 7.88 -12.76
C ARG A 141 8.66 8.65 -11.63
N GLU A 142 9.39 8.93 -10.53
CA GLU A 142 8.85 9.58 -9.34
C GLU A 142 7.70 8.80 -8.68
N ASP A 143 7.75 7.45 -8.77
CA ASP A 143 6.80 6.56 -8.09
C ASP A 143 6.84 6.82 -6.57
N CYS A 144 5.71 6.62 -5.90
CA CYS A 144 5.54 7.00 -4.49
C CYS A 144 5.13 5.82 -3.61
N GLY A 145 5.83 5.64 -2.49
CA GLY A 145 5.23 5.08 -1.29
C GLY A 145 4.53 6.18 -0.49
N TYR A 146 3.76 5.81 0.51
CA TYR A 146 2.99 6.78 1.31
C TYR A 146 3.16 6.55 2.81
N VAL A 147 3.29 7.63 3.57
CA VAL A 147 3.13 7.61 5.03
C VAL A 147 1.78 8.22 5.36
N LEU A 148 0.88 7.40 5.92
CA LEU A 148 -0.40 7.85 6.46
C LEU A 148 -0.26 8.15 7.95
N THR A 149 -0.78 9.28 8.41
CA THR A 149 -0.89 9.58 9.85
C THR A 149 -2.34 9.37 10.30
N LEU A 150 -2.55 8.36 11.14
CA LEU A 150 -3.85 7.90 11.63
C LEU A 150 -3.88 7.97 13.16
N GLY A 151 -4.55 8.99 13.72
CA GLY A 151 -4.58 9.17 15.18
C GLY A 151 -3.18 9.28 15.81
N GLY A 152 -2.25 9.96 15.12
CA GLY A 152 -0.86 10.10 15.55
C GLY A 152 0.02 8.88 15.20
N THR A 153 -0.54 7.76 14.77
CA THR A 153 0.20 6.56 14.32
C THR A 153 0.64 6.74 12.87
N ARG A 154 1.93 6.55 12.60
CA ARG A 154 2.51 6.69 11.27
C ARG A 154 2.63 5.32 10.60
N VAL A 155 1.87 5.13 9.53
CA VAL A 155 1.82 3.89 8.73
C VAL A 155 2.51 4.12 7.41
N TYR A 156 3.65 3.48 7.17
CA TYR A 156 4.38 3.55 5.91
C TYR A 156 4.02 2.37 5.00
N ILE A 157 3.59 2.65 3.79
CA ILE A 157 3.31 1.70 2.71
C ILE A 157 4.29 2.03 1.59
N ALA A 158 5.29 1.16 1.38
CA ALA A 158 6.44 1.50 0.57
C ALA A 158 6.15 1.61 -0.94
N GLY A 159 5.09 0.95 -1.45
CA GLY A 159 4.98 0.69 -2.88
C GLY A 159 6.09 -0.26 -3.33
N ASP A 160 6.37 -0.29 -4.62
CA ASP A 160 7.47 -1.08 -5.14
C ASP A 160 8.77 -0.31 -5.06
N SER A 161 9.66 -0.76 -4.20
CA SER A 161 10.91 -0.07 -3.89
C SER A 161 11.94 -1.02 -3.32
N GLU A 162 13.20 -0.72 -3.54
CA GLU A 162 14.30 -1.15 -2.67
C GLU A 162 14.54 -0.11 -1.55
N PRO A 163 15.41 -0.39 -0.55
CA PRO A 163 15.70 0.56 0.53
C PRO A 163 16.38 1.83 -0.01
N THR A 164 15.59 2.86 -0.28
CA THR A 164 16.09 4.15 -0.75
C THR A 164 16.68 4.99 0.40
N PRO A 165 17.54 5.97 0.14
CA PRO A 165 17.97 6.93 1.17
C PRO A 165 16.78 7.66 1.80
N GLU A 166 15.75 8.00 1.00
CA GLU A 166 14.53 8.66 1.45
C GLU A 166 13.76 7.77 2.43
N MET A 167 13.59 6.47 2.12
CA MET A 167 12.98 5.50 3.02
C MET A 167 13.74 5.40 4.34
N ARG A 168 15.07 5.24 4.27
CA ARG A 168 15.92 5.09 5.46
C ARG A 168 15.95 6.33 6.36
N SER A 169 15.61 7.50 5.82
CA SER A 169 15.53 8.77 6.56
C SER A 169 14.18 9.01 7.24
N LEU A 170 13.18 8.14 7.02
CA LEU A 170 11.90 8.27 7.68
C LEU A 170 12.03 8.06 9.19
N GLU A 171 11.43 8.95 9.94
CA GLU A 171 11.44 8.90 11.41
C GLU A 171 10.05 8.58 11.95
N TRP A 172 10.02 7.92 13.12
CA TRP A 172 8.80 7.67 13.88
C TRP A 172 7.75 6.83 13.12
N ILE A 173 8.19 5.88 12.28
CA ILE A 173 7.30 4.93 11.65
C ILE A 173 6.87 3.88 12.68
N ASP A 174 5.56 3.78 12.92
CA ASP A 174 5.00 2.80 13.86
C ASP A 174 4.73 1.45 13.17
N ILE A 175 4.23 1.51 11.93
CA ILE A 175 3.84 0.35 11.13
C ILE A 175 4.44 0.51 9.75
N ALA A 176 5.09 -0.54 9.22
CA ALA A 176 5.67 -0.54 7.88
C ALA A 176 5.18 -1.73 7.06
N PHE A 177 4.73 -1.45 5.83
CA PHE A 177 4.48 -2.42 4.77
C PHE A 177 5.63 -2.32 3.78
N LEU A 178 6.44 -3.38 3.65
CA LEU A 178 7.61 -3.39 2.75
C LEU A 178 7.49 -4.54 1.76
N PRO A 179 7.75 -4.29 0.46
CA PRO A 179 7.67 -5.31 -0.58
C PRO A 179 8.88 -6.24 -0.50
N VAL A 180 8.66 -7.55 -0.65
CA VAL A 180 9.73 -8.56 -0.60
C VAL A 180 9.60 -9.52 -1.78
N ASN A 181 9.79 -9.01 -2.99
CA ASN A 181 9.55 -9.72 -4.24
C ASN A 181 10.73 -9.58 -5.21
N GLN A 182 11.49 -10.63 -5.40
CA GLN A 182 12.65 -10.63 -6.30
C GLN A 182 12.29 -11.04 -7.73
N PRO A 183 12.86 -10.41 -8.76
CA PRO A 183 13.94 -9.38 -8.71
C PRO A 183 13.42 -7.94 -8.66
N TYR A 184 12.12 -7.73 -8.49
CA TYR A 184 11.45 -6.44 -8.72
C TYR A 184 11.60 -5.46 -7.57
N THR A 185 11.63 -5.97 -6.32
CA THR A 185 11.71 -5.16 -5.11
C THR A 185 12.81 -5.70 -4.17
N MET A 186 12.59 -5.67 -2.85
CA MET A 186 13.60 -6.04 -1.86
C MET A 186 13.90 -7.53 -1.82
N THR A 187 15.17 -7.87 -1.64
CA THR A 187 15.58 -9.17 -1.10
C THR A 187 15.21 -9.26 0.37
N VAL A 188 15.26 -10.48 0.94
CA VAL A 188 15.12 -10.69 2.39
C VAL A 188 16.11 -9.83 3.18
N ASP A 189 17.37 -9.76 2.74
CA ASP A 189 18.42 -8.96 3.42
C ASP A 189 18.12 -7.47 3.36
N GLN A 190 17.68 -6.96 2.21
CA GLN A 190 17.29 -5.57 2.03
C GLN A 190 16.07 -5.21 2.88
N ALA A 191 15.06 -6.08 2.94
CA ALA A 191 13.88 -5.86 3.78
C ALA A 191 14.25 -5.83 5.27
N ALA A 192 15.10 -6.76 5.71
CA ALA A 192 15.61 -6.75 7.09
C ALA A 192 16.44 -5.49 7.40
N GLU A 193 17.26 -5.00 6.46
CA GLU A 193 17.98 -3.73 6.60
C GLU A 193 17.01 -2.55 6.71
N ALA A 194 15.98 -2.49 5.86
CA ALA A 194 14.95 -1.45 5.92
C ALA A 194 14.20 -1.44 7.26
N VAL A 195 13.82 -2.62 7.77
CA VAL A 195 13.19 -2.74 9.10
C VAL A 195 14.11 -2.23 10.21
N ARG A 196 15.42 -2.56 10.17
CA ARG A 196 16.39 -2.05 11.16
C ARG A 196 16.56 -0.53 11.08
N ALA A 197 16.48 0.06 9.89
CA ALA A 197 16.57 1.51 9.70
C ALA A 197 15.31 2.23 10.20
N LEU A 198 14.13 1.75 9.82
CA LEU A 198 12.83 2.33 10.17
C LEU A 198 12.43 2.07 11.63
N ARG A 199 12.81 0.91 12.17
CA ARG A 199 12.47 0.42 13.51
C ARG A 199 10.98 0.52 13.82
N PRO A 200 10.09 0.01 12.95
CA PRO A 200 8.67 0.04 13.21
C PRO A 200 8.31 -0.90 14.36
N ALA A 201 7.25 -0.60 15.11
CA ALA A 201 6.71 -1.51 16.11
C ALA A 201 6.06 -2.74 15.46
N ILE A 202 5.51 -2.57 14.26
CA ILE A 202 4.88 -3.64 13.48
C ILE A 202 5.39 -3.58 12.04
N PHE A 203 5.77 -4.73 11.51
CA PHE A 203 6.19 -4.90 10.13
C PHE A 203 5.32 -5.95 9.43
N TYR A 204 4.78 -5.59 8.27
CA TYR A 204 4.08 -6.47 7.37
C TYR A 204 4.90 -6.63 6.09
N PRO A 205 5.47 -7.83 5.82
CA PRO A 205 5.94 -8.12 4.48
C PRO A 205 4.73 -8.23 3.55
N TYR A 206 4.79 -7.60 2.39
CA TYR A 206 3.74 -7.69 1.39
C TYR A 206 4.35 -7.79 -0.01
N HIS A 207 3.53 -7.89 -1.04
CA HIS A 207 4.02 -8.02 -2.42
C HIS A 207 5.06 -9.16 -2.55
N TYR A 208 4.67 -10.41 -2.20
CA TYR A 208 5.54 -11.59 -2.24
C TYR A 208 4.80 -12.82 -2.76
N GLY A 209 5.55 -13.84 -3.20
CA GLY A 209 5.04 -15.20 -3.43
C GLY A 209 4.41 -15.45 -4.80
N GLU A 210 4.45 -14.50 -5.75
CA GLU A 210 3.77 -14.59 -7.05
C GLU A 210 4.71 -14.60 -8.26
N VAL A 211 6.02 -14.74 -8.03
CA VAL A 211 7.07 -14.75 -9.04
C VAL A 211 7.90 -16.02 -8.95
N GLU A 212 8.81 -16.20 -9.91
CA GLU A 212 9.70 -17.36 -10.02
C GLU A 212 10.53 -17.62 -8.76
N GLN A 213 10.87 -16.55 -8.01
CA GLN A 213 11.62 -16.66 -6.75
C GLN A 213 10.67 -16.51 -5.56
N ILE A 214 10.38 -17.61 -4.89
CA ILE A 214 9.57 -17.60 -3.67
C ILE A 214 10.36 -16.94 -2.54
N THR A 215 9.76 -15.95 -1.89
CA THR A 215 10.34 -15.27 -0.73
C THR A 215 10.38 -16.21 0.48
N ASP A 216 11.57 -16.37 1.10
CA ASP A 216 11.74 -17.11 2.35
C ASP A 216 11.29 -16.23 3.54
N LEU A 217 10.00 -16.28 3.86
CA LEU A 217 9.41 -15.52 4.97
C LEU A 217 9.92 -15.99 6.34
N ASP A 218 10.26 -17.27 6.49
CA ASP A 218 10.83 -17.80 7.74
C ASP A 218 12.23 -17.22 7.98
N ARG A 219 13.02 -17.08 6.91
CA ARG A 219 14.32 -16.40 6.98
C ARG A 219 14.11 -14.93 7.33
N LEU A 220 13.20 -14.24 6.64
CA LEU A 220 12.89 -12.83 6.91
C LEU A 220 12.51 -12.62 8.37
N ALA A 221 11.60 -13.44 8.90
CA ALA A 221 11.20 -13.37 10.31
C ALA A 221 12.38 -13.52 11.28
N ARG A 222 13.32 -14.42 11.00
CA ARG A 222 14.54 -14.57 11.81
C ARG A 222 15.45 -13.35 11.72
N GLU A 223 15.64 -12.80 10.52
CA GLU A 223 16.50 -11.65 10.28
C GLU A 223 15.99 -10.35 10.92
N VAL A 224 14.68 -10.16 11.04
CA VAL A 224 14.09 -8.98 11.67
C VAL A 224 13.91 -9.11 13.18
N ALA A 225 13.90 -10.35 13.72
CA ALA A 225 13.79 -10.60 15.17
C ALA A 225 15.12 -10.43 15.93
N GLY A 226 16.26 -10.38 15.26
CA GLY A 226 17.60 -10.22 15.83
C GLY A 226 18.07 -8.80 15.81
#